data_57679224e49406bee18c5bbbf488438d
#
_entry.id   57679224e49406bee18c5bbbf488438d
#
_cell.length_a   1.000
_cell.length_b   1.000
_cell.length_c   1.000
_cell.angle_alpha   90.00
_cell.angle_beta   90.00
_cell.angle_gamma   90.00
#
_symmetry.space_group_name_H-M   'P 1'
#
loop_
_entity.id
_entity.type
_entity.pdbx_description
1 polymer ?
#
loop_
_entity_poly.entity_id
_entity_poly.type
_entity_poly.pdbx_seq_one_letter_code
_entity_poly.pdbx_strand_id
1 'polypeptide(L)'
;LRIQYGTSYAYPVSFMGSHVSIAPNHQIFRNTSLKLRGDVAYFGTFGYELDLGKLSAKELDEVREQIRFMKKYRKLIQQGTFYRLKDPFTGNAAAWMVVSDDRRQAIVGYYKMLAHPCTPYTWMKLAGLDEAADYTVRIDDREEMGQFTGAELMRAGLDTTDFSAGEQSREEGRHCTDFWSRLFVVEAK
;
A
#
# COMPACT_ATOMS: atom_id res chain seq x y z
N LEU A 1 10.89 -0.68 2.70
CA LEU A 1 10.48 -0.84 1.29
C LEU A 1 11.55 -1.59 0.49
N ARG A 2 12.79 -1.10 0.39
CA ARG A 2 13.84 -1.73 -0.43
C ARG A 2 14.18 -3.14 0.02
N ILE A 3 14.32 -3.39 1.31
CA ILE A 3 14.59 -4.72 1.87
C ILE A 3 13.46 -5.68 1.48
N GLN A 4 12.22 -5.32 1.74
CA GLN A 4 11.06 -6.15 1.44
C GLN A 4 10.91 -6.44 -0.06
N TYR A 5 11.08 -5.42 -0.90
CA TYR A 5 11.08 -5.58 -2.35
C TYR A 5 12.20 -6.54 -2.81
N GLY A 6 13.43 -6.33 -2.34
CA GLY A 6 14.57 -7.21 -2.68
C GLY A 6 14.37 -8.63 -2.18
N THR A 7 13.90 -8.82 -0.95
CA THR A 7 13.62 -10.13 -0.36
C THR A 7 12.58 -10.90 -1.18
N SER A 8 11.58 -10.21 -1.77
CA SER A 8 10.55 -10.83 -2.58
C SER A 8 11.06 -11.54 -3.85
N TYR A 9 12.31 -11.31 -4.28
CA TYR A 9 12.92 -12.08 -5.36
C TYR A 9 13.32 -13.49 -4.95
N ALA A 10 13.61 -13.70 -3.67
CA ALA A 10 14.10 -14.97 -3.14
C ALA A 10 13.05 -15.72 -2.30
N TYR A 11 12.13 -15.00 -1.66
CA TYR A 11 11.17 -15.57 -0.73
C TYR A 11 9.75 -15.07 -1.00
N PRO A 12 8.73 -15.94 -0.86
CA PRO A 12 7.34 -15.52 -0.94
C PRO A 12 6.95 -14.65 0.27
N VAL A 13 5.91 -13.84 0.09
CA VAL A 13 5.40 -12.89 1.11
C VAL A 13 5.13 -13.58 2.45
N SER A 14 4.63 -14.82 2.45
CA SER A 14 4.33 -15.59 3.65
C SER A 14 5.54 -15.96 4.51
N PHE A 15 6.75 -15.84 3.96
CA PHE A 15 8.02 -16.12 4.65
C PHE A 15 8.78 -14.85 5.06
N MET A 16 8.27 -13.67 4.71
CA MET A 16 8.91 -12.40 5.05
C MET A 16 8.37 -11.88 6.37
N GLY A 17 9.24 -11.72 7.39
CA GLY A 17 8.91 -10.97 8.60
C GLY A 17 8.64 -9.49 8.27
N SER A 18 7.52 -8.95 8.74
CA SER A 18 7.16 -7.56 8.49
C SER A 18 6.43 -7.00 9.70
N HIS A 19 6.98 -5.92 10.26
CA HIS A 19 6.50 -5.35 11.53
C HIS A 19 6.22 -3.85 11.41
N VAL A 20 5.18 -3.42 12.11
CA VAL A 20 4.94 -2.01 12.41
C VAL A 20 5.84 -1.65 13.58
N SER A 21 6.98 -1.02 13.29
CA SER A 21 7.98 -0.65 14.29
C SER A 21 7.69 0.70 14.94
N ILE A 22 8.44 1.02 16.00
CA ILE A 22 8.34 2.31 16.71
C ILE A 22 8.71 3.50 15.80
N ALA A 23 8.10 4.65 16.04
CA ALA A 23 8.52 5.94 15.50
C ALA A 23 8.73 6.94 16.66
N PRO A 24 9.78 7.78 16.58
CA PRO A 24 10.86 7.80 15.59
C PRO A 24 11.67 6.50 15.53
N ASN A 25 12.17 6.15 14.34
CA ASN A 25 13.07 5.01 14.20
C ASN A 25 14.34 5.22 15.06
N HIS A 26 14.72 4.23 15.86
CA HIS A 26 15.81 4.36 16.83
C HIS A 26 17.22 4.53 16.23
N GLN A 27 17.42 4.17 14.95
CA GLN A 27 18.72 4.25 14.29
C GLN A 27 18.91 5.55 13.52
N ILE A 28 17.88 6.00 12.82
CA ILE A 28 17.99 7.16 11.91
C ILE A 28 17.05 8.30 12.29
N PHE A 29 16.33 8.18 13.41
CA PHE A 29 15.41 9.17 13.98
C PHE A 29 14.33 9.64 13.01
N ARG A 30 14.05 8.86 11.94
CA ARG A 30 12.98 9.17 11.00
C ARG A 30 11.63 8.94 11.65
N ASN A 31 10.75 9.90 11.47
CA ASN A 31 9.37 9.81 11.87
C ASN A 31 8.51 9.50 10.62
N THR A 32 7.68 8.47 10.68
CA THR A 32 6.75 8.09 9.62
C THR A 32 5.39 7.80 10.21
N SER A 33 4.33 8.03 9.44
CA SER A 33 2.96 7.78 9.89
C SER A 33 2.74 6.31 10.26
N LEU A 34 1.85 6.06 11.20
CA LEU A 34 1.43 4.71 11.56
C LEU A 34 0.79 4.02 10.35
N LYS A 35 0.02 4.77 9.54
CA LYS A 35 -0.56 4.29 8.27
C LYS A 35 0.52 3.72 7.34
N LEU A 36 1.55 4.49 6.99
CA LEU A 36 2.61 4.02 6.09
C LEU A 36 3.27 2.75 6.62
N ARG A 37 3.59 2.71 7.93
CA ARG A 37 4.22 1.54 8.54
C ARG A 37 3.34 0.31 8.46
N GLY A 38 2.03 0.46 8.68
CA GLY A 38 1.05 -0.60 8.51
C GLY A 38 0.92 -1.07 7.07
N ASP A 39 0.78 -0.13 6.12
CA ASP A 39 0.64 -0.43 4.70
C ASP A 39 1.83 -1.23 4.13
N VAL A 40 3.05 -0.91 4.59
CA VAL A 40 4.25 -1.68 4.25
C VAL A 40 4.23 -3.05 4.91
N ALA A 41 3.85 -3.11 6.19
CA ALA A 41 3.88 -4.34 6.98
C ALA A 41 2.86 -5.38 6.53
N TYR A 42 1.76 -5.00 5.86
CA TYR A 42 0.76 -5.96 5.38
C TYR A 42 1.33 -7.02 4.45
N PHE A 43 2.32 -6.66 3.63
CA PHE A 43 2.92 -7.60 2.67
C PHE A 43 4.04 -8.43 3.31
N GLY A 44 3.68 -9.19 4.34
CA GLY A 44 4.53 -10.10 5.10
C GLY A 44 3.74 -10.81 6.19
N THR A 45 4.43 -11.31 7.20
CA THR A 45 3.82 -12.00 8.36
C THR A 45 3.29 -11.03 9.42
N PHE A 46 2.94 -9.87 9.05
CA PHE A 46 2.39 -8.73 9.79
C PHE A 46 2.39 -8.85 11.32
N GLY A 47 3.03 -7.92 11.98
CA GLY A 47 3.05 -7.83 13.44
C GLY A 47 3.37 -6.41 13.91
N TYR A 48 3.38 -6.22 15.22
CA TYR A 48 3.76 -4.96 15.87
C TYR A 48 5.01 -5.18 16.70
N GLU A 49 5.99 -4.31 16.50
CA GLU A 49 7.23 -4.25 17.28
C GLU A 49 7.34 -2.85 17.90
N LEU A 50 6.40 -2.54 18.78
CA LEU A 50 6.30 -1.26 19.50
C LEU A 50 5.50 -1.44 20.80
N ASP A 51 5.66 -0.48 21.70
CA ASP A 51 4.91 -0.43 22.96
C ASP A 51 3.53 0.21 22.71
N LEU A 52 2.49 -0.62 22.68
CA LEU A 52 1.11 -0.15 22.48
C LEU A 52 0.62 0.77 23.61
N GLY A 53 1.19 0.65 24.81
CA GLY A 53 0.83 1.50 25.96
C GLY A 53 1.25 2.96 25.80
N LYS A 54 2.14 3.25 24.83
CA LYS A 54 2.60 4.61 24.51
C LYS A 54 1.81 5.28 23.40
N LEU A 55 0.89 4.56 22.77
CA LEU A 55 0.07 5.09 21.69
C LEU A 55 -1.10 5.91 22.24
N SER A 56 -1.45 6.96 21.55
CA SER A 56 -2.66 7.73 21.79
C SER A 56 -3.93 6.91 21.46
N ALA A 57 -5.08 7.32 21.98
CA ALA A 57 -6.35 6.67 21.67
C ALA A 57 -6.62 6.61 20.15
N LYS A 58 -6.29 7.67 19.41
CA LYS A 58 -6.42 7.73 17.94
C LYS A 58 -5.52 6.70 17.25
N GLU A 59 -4.28 6.57 17.69
CA GLU A 59 -3.35 5.57 17.14
C GLU A 59 -3.79 4.15 17.47
N LEU A 60 -4.35 3.92 18.66
CA LEU A 60 -4.92 2.60 19.01
C LEU A 60 -6.13 2.25 18.14
N ASP A 61 -6.96 3.21 17.76
CA ASP A 61 -8.06 2.98 16.83
C ASP A 61 -7.51 2.65 15.43
N GLU A 62 -6.46 3.34 14.98
CA GLU A 62 -5.78 3.02 13.73
C GLU A 62 -5.18 1.61 13.75
N VAL A 63 -4.55 1.19 14.85
CA VAL A 63 -4.06 -0.18 15.05
C VAL A 63 -5.19 -1.21 14.93
N ARG A 64 -6.37 -0.93 15.52
CA ARG A 64 -7.54 -1.82 15.40
C ARG A 64 -8.00 -1.98 13.95
N GLU A 65 -8.02 -0.88 13.18
CA GLU A 65 -8.36 -0.92 11.76
C GLU A 65 -7.32 -1.71 10.96
N GLN A 66 -6.03 -1.50 11.22
CA GLN A 66 -4.95 -2.24 10.58
C GLN A 66 -5.06 -3.75 10.85
N ILE A 67 -5.34 -4.15 12.09
CA ILE A 67 -5.55 -5.56 12.43
C ILE A 67 -6.80 -6.12 11.73
N ARG A 68 -7.88 -5.34 11.63
CA ARG A 68 -9.10 -5.75 10.93
C ARG A 68 -8.84 -5.97 9.44
N PHE A 69 -8.14 -5.05 8.80
CA PHE A 69 -7.72 -5.16 7.40
C PHE A 69 -6.87 -6.43 7.19
N MET A 70 -5.84 -6.63 7.99
CA MET A 70 -4.99 -7.81 7.87
C MET A 70 -5.76 -9.12 8.09
N LYS A 71 -6.67 -9.18 9.07
CA LYS A 71 -7.50 -10.37 9.30
C LYS A 71 -8.40 -10.67 8.11
N LYS A 72 -8.96 -9.64 7.46
CA LYS A 72 -9.82 -9.78 6.28
C LYS A 72 -9.05 -10.33 5.07
N TYR A 73 -7.87 -9.79 4.81
CA TYR A 73 -7.12 -10.05 3.59
C TYR A 73 -5.90 -10.97 3.75
N ARG A 74 -5.65 -11.51 4.95
CA ARG A 74 -4.48 -12.35 5.23
C ARG A 74 -4.30 -13.49 4.23
N LYS A 75 -5.36 -14.22 3.92
CA LYS A 75 -5.29 -15.35 3.00
C LYS A 75 -4.83 -14.90 1.62
N LEU A 76 -5.44 -13.83 1.09
CA LEU A 76 -5.06 -13.26 -0.19
C LEU A 76 -3.59 -12.82 -0.18
N ILE A 77 -3.18 -12.03 0.81
CA ILE A 77 -1.83 -11.47 0.87
C ILE A 77 -0.76 -12.57 0.96
N GLN A 78 -0.99 -13.61 1.76
CA GLN A 78 0.01 -14.65 2.01
C GLN A 78 0.03 -15.77 0.98
N GLN A 79 -1.07 -16.01 0.26
CA GLN A 79 -1.21 -17.15 -0.65
C GLN A 79 -1.41 -16.75 -2.11
N GLY A 80 -1.76 -15.50 -2.39
CA GLY A 80 -1.93 -15.00 -3.75
C GLY A 80 -0.61 -14.81 -4.49
N THR A 81 -0.72 -14.60 -5.80
CA THR A 81 0.44 -14.33 -6.66
C THR A 81 0.95 -12.91 -6.49
N PHE A 82 2.22 -12.76 -6.17
CA PHE A 82 2.87 -11.47 -5.93
C PHE A 82 3.45 -10.87 -7.23
N TYR A 83 3.09 -9.63 -7.53
CA TYR A 83 3.60 -8.87 -8.68
C TYR A 83 4.31 -7.60 -8.20
N ARG A 84 5.51 -7.34 -8.75
CA ARG A 84 6.28 -6.12 -8.56
C ARG A 84 5.91 -5.12 -9.64
N LEU A 85 5.45 -3.94 -9.26
CA LEU A 85 4.92 -2.93 -10.20
C LEU A 85 5.88 -1.74 -10.38
N LYS A 86 6.51 -1.29 -9.29
CA LYS A 86 7.50 -0.21 -9.33
C LYS A 86 8.71 -0.55 -8.46
N ASP A 87 9.90 -0.43 -9.06
CA ASP A 87 11.18 -0.75 -8.42
C ASP A 87 11.70 0.43 -7.60
N PRO A 88 11.84 0.27 -6.26
CA PRO A 88 12.37 1.33 -5.38
C PRO A 88 13.88 1.56 -5.52
N PHE A 89 14.61 0.74 -6.29
CA PHE A 89 16.04 0.93 -6.55
C PHE A 89 16.29 1.84 -7.74
N THR A 90 15.35 1.92 -8.68
CA THR A 90 15.47 2.72 -9.91
C THR A 90 14.65 3.99 -9.90
N GLY A 91 13.72 4.14 -8.93
CA GLY A 91 12.83 5.29 -8.86
C GLY A 91 12.53 5.73 -7.42
N ASN A 92 11.69 6.76 -7.31
CA ASN A 92 11.27 7.35 -6.04
C ASN A 92 9.93 6.79 -5.52
N ALA A 93 9.43 5.75 -6.16
CA ALA A 93 8.23 5.04 -5.74
C ALA A 93 8.48 3.53 -5.74
N ALA A 94 7.86 2.85 -4.81
CA ALA A 94 7.75 1.39 -4.80
C ALA A 94 6.29 1.01 -4.99
N ALA A 95 6.04 -0.08 -5.69
CA ALA A 95 4.70 -0.64 -5.74
C ALA A 95 4.75 -2.14 -6.00
N TRP A 96 3.82 -2.84 -5.38
CA TRP A 96 3.59 -4.26 -5.57
C TRP A 96 2.13 -4.60 -5.32
N MET A 97 1.72 -5.76 -5.76
CA MET A 97 0.37 -6.25 -5.54
C MET A 97 0.35 -7.77 -5.33
N VAL A 98 -0.71 -8.23 -4.71
CA VAL A 98 -1.03 -9.66 -4.61
C VAL A 98 -2.39 -9.89 -5.23
N VAL A 99 -2.49 -10.90 -6.06
CA VAL A 99 -3.71 -11.29 -6.79
C VAL A 99 -4.13 -12.68 -6.35
N SER A 100 -5.42 -12.90 -6.12
CA SER A 100 -5.97 -14.22 -5.84
C SER A 100 -5.85 -15.17 -7.04
N ASP A 101 -5.81 -16.47 -6.79
CA ASP A 101 -5.65 -17.48 -7.85
C ASP A 101 -6.79 -17.43 -8.88
N ASP A 102 -8.00 -17.11 -8.43
CA ASP A 102 -9.18 -16.92 -9.28
C ASP A 102 -9.24 -15.55 -9.97
N ARG A 103 -8.24 -14.68 -9.74
CA ARG A 103 -8.11 -13.30 -10.25
C ARG A 103 -9.26 -12.38 -9.88
N ARG A 104 -10.09 -12.75 -8.90
CA ARG A 104 -11.25 -11.95 -8.50
C ARG A 104 -10.93 -10.88 -7.46
N GLN A 105 -9.80 -11.00 -6.77
CA GLN A 105 -9.38 -10.04 -5.74
C GLN A 105 -7.89 -9.70 -5.87
N ALA A 106 -7.56 -8.45 -5.61
CA ALA A 106 -6.17 -8.03 -5.46
C ALA A 106 -6.03 -6.92 -4.40
N ILE A 107 -4.86 -6.89 -3.76
CA ILE A 107 -4.43 -5.78 -2.90
C ILE A 107 -3.18 -5.18 -3.53
N VAL A 108 -3.19 -3.88 -3.69
CA VAL A 108 -2.10 -3.12 -4.31
C VAL A 108 -1.56 -2.12 -3.30
N GLY A 109 -0.24 -2.12 -3.07
CA GLY A 109 0.45 -1.11 -2.28
C GLY A 109 1.25 -0.18 -3.19
N TYR A 110 1.03 1.12 -3.04
CA TYR A 110 1.82 2.18 -3.67
C TYR A 110 2.47 3.02 -2.58
N TYR A 111 3.77 3.26 -2.73
CA TYR A 111 4.60 3.94 -1.75
C TYR A 111 5.48 4.98 -2.43
N LYS A 112 5.32 6.24 -2.05
CA LYS A 112 6.19 7.33 -2.45
C LYS A 112 7.25 7.54 -1.35
N MET A 113 8.52 7.60 -1.72
CA MET A 113 9.62 7.79 -0.75
C MET A 113 9.86 9.26 -0.46
N LEU A 114 10.10 10.08 -1.47
CA LEU A 114 10.35 11.51 -1.32
C LEU A 114 9.34 12.32 -2.12
N ALA A 115 8.92 13.44 -1.57
CA ALA A 115 8.11 14.41 -2.28
C ALA A 115 8.99 15.22 -3.26
N HIS A 116 8.45 15.51 -4.43
CA HIS A 116 9.07 16.38 -5.41
C HIS A 116 8.15 17.55 -5.72
N PRO A 117 8.66 18.76 -5.91
CA PRO A 117 7.85 19.87 -6.42
C PRO A 117 7.38 19.55 -7.83
N CYS A 118 6.20 20.02 -8.17
CA CYS A 118 5.60 19.85 -9.51
C CYS A 118 5.54 18.38 -9.97
N THR A 119 5.14 17.48 -9.08
CA THR A 119 5.00 16.05 -9.44
C THR A 119 4.00 15.90 -10.60
N PRO A 120 4.38 15.25 -11.70
CA PRO A 120 3.47 15.01 -12.81
C PRO A 120 2.37 14.02 -12.44
N TYR A 121 1.32 13.97 -13.24
CA TYR A 121 0.33 12.88 -13.16
C TYR A 121 1.02 11.54 -13.28
N THR A 122 0.74 10.64 -12.38
CA THR A 122 1.38 9.32 -12.32
C THR A 122 0.34 8.22 -12.37
N TRP A 123 0.57 7.29 -13.28
CA TRP A 123 -0.27 6.11 -13.47
C TRP A 123 0.53 4.86 -13.19
N MET A 124 -0.13 3.87 -12.58
CA MET A 124 0.48 2.60 -12.22
C MET A 124 -0.31 1.46 -12.86
N LYS A 125 0.30 0.78 -13.82
CA LYS A 125 -0.28 -0.42 -14.44
C LYS A 125 -0.30 -1.56 -13.44
N LEU A 126 -1.43 -2.25 -13.36
CA LEU A 126 -1.58 -3.47 -12.57
C LEU A 126 -1.17 -4.71 -13.39
N ALA A 127 -1.16 -5.87 -12.75
CA ALA A 127 -0.79 -7.13 -13.38
C ALA A 127 -1.63 -8.29 -12.85
N GLY A 128 -1.76 -9.34 -13.64
CA GLY A 128 -2.34 -10.62 -13.21
C GLY A 128 -3.85 -10.65 -13.07
N LEU A 129 -4.56 -9.59 -13.43
CA LEU A 129 -6.03 -9.55 -13.43
C LEU A 129 -6.61 -10.28 -14.67
N ASP A 130 -7.91 -10.57 -14.64
CA ASP A 130 -8.63 -11.02 -15.82
C ASP A 130 -9.01 -9.81 -16.68
N GLU A 131 -8.54 -9.77 -17.93
CA GLU A 131 -8.78 -8.65 -18.84
C GLU A 131 -10.27 -8.38 -19.10
N ALA A 132 -11.09 -9.43 -19.09
CA ALA A 132 -12.51 -9.36 -19.42
C ALA A 132 -13.42 -9.07 -18.21
N ALA A 133 -12.90 -9.18 -16.99
CA ALA A 133 -13.69 -8.96 -15.79
C ALA A 133 -13.79 -7.47 -15.44
N ASP A 134 -14.92 -7.09 -14.86
CA ASP A 134 -15.15 -5.78 -14.27
C ASP A 134 -14.76 -5.80 -12.79
N TYR A 135 -14.00 -4.79 -12.39
CA TYR A 135 -13.51 -4.62 -11.03
C TYR A 135 -13.99 -3.30 -10.42
N THR A 136 -14.35 -3.36 -9.15
CA THR A 136 -14.47 -2.18 -8.30
C THR A 136 -13.14 -1.94 -7.58
N VAL A 137 -12.61 -0.72 -7.66
CA VAL A 137 -11.39 -0.32 -6.96
C VAL A 137 -11.76 0.58 -5.80
N ARG A 138 -11.28 0.24 -4.60
CA ARG A 138 -11.42 1.08 -3.40
C ARG A 138 -10.06 1.51 -2.85
N ILE A 139 -10.00 2.73 -2.35
CA ILE A 139 -8.84 3.27 -1.64
C ILE A 139 -8.97 2.90 -0.15
N ASP A 140 -7.92 2.30 0.42
CA ASP A 140 -7.84 1.90 1.83
C ASP A 140 -9.05 1.05 2.32
N ASP A 141 -9.66 0.27 1.42
CA ASP A 141 -10.88 -0.53 1.64
C ASP A 141 -12.11 0.31 2.08
N ARG A 142 -12.13 1.60 1.81
CA ARG A 142 -13.16 2.54 2.28
C ARG A 142 -13.83 3.30 1.15
N GLU A 143 -13.07 4.07 0.42
CA GLU A 143 -13.54 4.98 -0.61
C GLU A 143 -13.53 4.31 -1.98
N GLU A 144 -14.68 4.23 -2.64
CA GLU A 144 -14.75 3.73 -4.01
C GLU A 144 -14.13 4.75 -4.95
N MET A 145 -13.03 4.35 -5.60
CA MET A 145 -12.36 5.14 -6.62
C MET A 145 -13.08 5.06 -7.97
N GLY A 146 -13.67 3.91 -8.28
CA GLY A 146 -14.39 3.68 -9.52
C GLY A 146 -14.45 2.22 -9.92
N GLN A 147 -14.99 2.02 -11.12
CA GLN A 147 -15.17 0.70 -11.75
C GLN A 147 -14.37 0.68 -13.05
N PHE A 148 -13.63 -0.40 -13.28
CA PHE A 148 -12.69 -0.53 -14.38
C PHE A 148 -12.70 -1.96 -14.89
N THR A 149 -12.47 -2.16 -16.17
CA THR A 149 -12.16 -3.49 -16.68
C THR A 149 -10.73 -3.89 -16.29
N GLY A 150 -10.45 -5.20 -16.21
CA GLY A 150 -9.09 -5.66 -15.97
C GLY A 150 -8.12 -5.19 -17.05
N ALA A 151 -8.59 -5.10 -18.31
CA ALA A 151 -7.81 -4.55 -19.41
C ALA A 151 -7.41 -3.08 -19.18
N GLU A 152 -8.32 -2.23 -18.69
CA GLU A 152 -8.02 -0.83 -18.34
C GLU A 152 -6.99 -0.76 -17.22
N LEU A 153 -7.16 -1.52 -16.15
CA LEU A 153 -6.24 -1.54 -15.01
C LEU A 153 -4.83 -2.00 -15.40
N MET A 154 -4.72 -2.95 -16.33
CA MET A 154 -3.41 -3.48 -16.75
C MET A 154 -2.75 -2.67 -17.88
N ARG A 155 -3.51 -1.98 -18.72
CA ARG A 155 -2.98 -1.24 -19.88
C ARG A 155 -2.85 0.26 -19.62
N ALA A 156 -3.87 0.90 -19.07
CA ALA A 156 -3.86 2.31 -18.67
C ALA A 156 -3.33 2.48 -17.24
N GLY A 157 -3.81 1.67 -16.31
CA GLY A 157 -3.39 1.67 -14.91
C GLY A 157 -4.32 2.47 -13.99
N LEU A 158 -3.94 2.55 -12.72
CA LEU A 158 -4.57 3.39 -11.70
C LEU A 158 -3.87 4.73 -11.60
N ASP A 159 -4.64 5.78 -11.41
CA ASP A 159 -4.11 7.08 -11.04
C ASP A 159 -3.53 7.03 -9.62
N THR A 160 -2.25 7.23 -9.51
CA THR A 160 -1.51 7.31 -8.25
C THR A 160 -1.03 8.73 -7.97
N THR A 161 -1.55 9.71 -8.70
CA THR A 161 -1.19 11.12 -8.52
C THR A 161 -1.56 11.56 -7.11
N ASP A 162 -0.64 12.22 -6.47
CA ASP A 162 -0.87 12.81 -5.17
C ASP A 162 -1.46 14.22 -5.35
N PHE A 163 -2.77 14.31 -5.27
CA PHE A 163 -3.50 15.58 -5.36
C PHE A 163 -3.50 16.38 -4.04
N SER A 164 -2.82 15.89 -3.01
CA SER A 164 -2.78 16.54 -1.71
C SER A 164 -1.98 17.84 -1.68
N ALA A 165 -1.56 18.37 -2.82
CA ALA A 165 -0.75 19.59 -2.95
C ALA A 165 -1.55 20.91 -3.05
N GLY A 166 -2.89 20.87 -3.00
CA GLY A 166 -3.74 22.06 -3.07
C GLY A 166 -3.98 22.73 -1.71
N GLU A 167 -4.58 23.91 -1.72
CA GLU A 167 -4.97 24.66 -0.50
C GLU A 167 -5.85 23.83 0.44
N GLN A 168 -6.77 23.08 -0.11
CA GLN A 168 -7.68 22.18 0.60
C GLN A 168 -6.94 21.08 1.39
N SER A 169 -5.79 20.62 0.89
CA SER A 169 -4.93 19.67 1.58
C SER A 169 -4.26 20.24 2.82
N ARG A 170 -3.97 21.53 2.84
CA ARG A 170 -3.37 22.21 3.97
C ARG A 170 -4.36 22.34 5.13
N GLU A 171 -5.60 22.67 4.84
CA GLU A 171 -6.67 22.79 5.82
C GLU A 171 -7.04 21.42 6.43
N GLU A 172 -7.00 20.34 5.65
CA GLU A 172 -7.28 19.00 6.10
C GLU A 172 -6.06 18.27 6.72
N GLY A 173 -4.90 18.94 6.81
CA GLY A 173 -3.65 18.35 7.33
C GLY A 173 -3.06 17.27 6.42
N ARG A 174 -3.52 17.17 5.18
CA ARG A 174 -2.98 16.29 4.14
C ARG A 174 -1.84 17.01 3.42
N HIS A 175 -0.62 16.75 3.81
CA HIS A 175 0.53 17.32 3.14
C HIS A 175 1.10 16.33 2.14
N CYS A 176 1.52 16.82 0.99
CA CYS A 176 2.40 16.10 0.08
C CYS A 176 3.74 15.91 0.79
N THR A 177 3.82 14.84 1.58
CA THR A 177 4.99 14.56 2.43
C THR A 177 5.82 13.44 1.85
N ASP A 178 7.07 13.40 2.31
CA ASP A 178 7.91 12.22 2.16
C ASP A 178 7.25 11.01 2.83
N PHE A 179 7.56 9.83 2.34
CA PHE A 179 7.10 8.57 2.90
C PHE A 179 5.58 8.48 3.04
N TRP A 180 4.91 8.60 1.89
CA TRP A 180 3.46 8.49 1.77
C TRP A 180 3.06 7.16 1.13
N SER A 181 1.89 6.63 1.48
CA SER A 181 1.37 5.37 0.94
C SER A 181 -0.12 5.43 0.63
N ARG A 182 -0.52 4.60 -0.31
CA ARG A 182 -1.92 4.33 -0.64
C ARG A 182 -2.11 2.84 -0.92
N LEU A 183 -3.13 2.24 -0.32
CA LEU A 183 -3.57 0.90 -0.66
C LEU A 183 -4.76 0.97 -1.61
N PHE A 184 -4.81 0.02 -2.54
CA PHE A 184 -5.99 -0.19 -3.36
C PHE A 184 -6.48 -1.62 -3.15
N VAL A 185 -7.77 -1.76 -2.93
CA VAL A 185 -8.47 -3.04 -2.91
C VAL A 185 -9.23 -3.16 -4.22
N VAL A 186 -8.96 -4.21 -4.96
CA VAL A 186 -9.53 -4.49 -6.28
C VAL A 186 -10.37 -5.75 -6.18
N GLU A 187 -11.66 -5.66 -6.46
CA GLU A 187 -12.60 -6.79 -6.34
C GLU A 187 -13.46 -6.90 -7.60
N ALA A 188 -13.49 -8.11 -8.18
CA ALA A 188 -14.37 -8.41 -9.31
C ALA A 188 -15.83 -8.44 -8.88
N LYS A 189 -16.70 -7.97 -9.77
CA LYS A 189 -18.14 -8.03 -9.60
C LYS A 189 -18.71 -9.44 -9.73
#